data_30e01f73d4e6a26bc53ddcdee1482152
#
_entry.id   30e01f73d4e6a26bc53ddcdee1482152
#
_cell.length_a   1.000
_cell.length_b   1.000
_cell.length_c   1.000
_cell.angle_alpha   90.00
_cell.angle_beta   90.00
_cell.angle_gamma   90.00
#
_symmetry.space_group_name_H-M   'P 1'
#
loop_
_entity.id
_entity.type
_entity.pdbx_description
1 polymer ?
#
loop_
_entity_poly.entity_id
_entity_poly.type
_entity_poly.pdbx_seq_one_letter_code
_entity_poly.pdbx_strand_id
1 'polypeptide(L)'
;MDNMFLNACKNAQKGIVQAFLKKGGINVDKRDALGNTPLYYVCTKGAKDIAKMLVDAGADVNLANNTSETPLHCAARAGSKELLKLLTDAGADVNASNNYGQTPVFYAVLAGKTETALYLVSLGAATDTKDNGGYSLLDHATANGMRDLVTNLGGENTNRKDDHGNTPLHQAVYNNQSETVIALLKSDGVNTNELNNEGVSPLILAVRNSNIHLAELLLKNGADVNQHVLNGNSALHFAAGMGKHHLGKTLIKAGAEVNSRNSFGETPLIVAAQCGFNDFTAMLLEQGAEATAVDNDGRSAMDFASERGYTEILEQLLVAGAGE
;
A
#
# COMPACT_ATOMS: atom_id res chain seq x y z
N MET A 1 11.25 -43.67 -16.62
CA MET A 1 10.58 -43.87 -15.32
C MET A 1 10.43 -42.53 -14.62
N ASP A 2 11.49 -41.76 -14.45
CA ASP A 2 11.48 -40.46 -13.74
C ASP A 2 10.55 -39.41 -14.33
N ASN A 3 10.43 -39.30 -15.66
CA ASN A 3 9.48 -38.37 -16.28
C ASN A 3 8.01 -38.74 -16.02
N MET A 4 7.69 -40.04 -15.91
CA MET A 4 6.33 -40.47 -15.56
C MET A 4 6.04 -40.18 -14.08
N PHE A 5 7.03 -40.37 -13.22
CA PHE A 5 6.94 -40.03 -11.82
C PHE A 5 6.73 -38.53 -11.61
N LEU A 6 7.54 -37.70 -12.28
CA LEU A 6 7.41 -36.24 -12.25
C LEU A 6 6.00 -35.80 -12.71
N ASN A 7 5.49 -36.38 -13.80
CA ASN A 7 4.12 -36.10 -14.30
C ASN A 7 3.04 -36.52 -13.31
N ALA A 8 3.21 -37.65 -12.63
CA ALA A 8 2.27 -38.10 -11.58
C ALA A 8 2.26 -37.11 -10.40
N CYS A 9 3.42 -36.58 -10.00
CA CYS A 9 3.53 -35.55 -8.97
C CYS A 9 2.91 -34.22 -9.42
N LYS A 10 3.19 -33.79 -10.67
CA LYS A 10 2.59 -32.59 -11.29
C LYS A 10 1.08 -32.63 -11.32
N ASN A 11 0.48 -33.81 -11.48
CA ASN A 11 -0.96 -34.02 -11.51
C ASN A 11 -1.55 -34.48 -10.16
N ALA A 12 -0.74 -34.48 -9.09
CA ALA A 12 -1.12 -34.91 -7.73
C ALA A 12 -1.77 -36.31 -7.69
N GLN A 13 -1.29 -37.24 -8.50
CA GLN A 13 -1.82 -38.62 -8.63
C GLN A 13 -1.25 -39.53 -7.52
N LYS A 14 -1.77 -39.38 -6.28
CA LYS A 14 -1.27 -40.02 -5.06
C LYS A 14 -0.99 -41.53 -5.22
N GLY A 15 -1.91 -42.28 -5.77
CA GLY A 15 -1.73 -43.75 -5.93
C GLY A 15 -0.59 -44.13 -6.85
N ILE A 16 -0.40 -43.35 -7.95
CA ILE A 16 0.68 -43.59 -8.91
C ILE A 16 2.04 -43.19 -8.26
N VAL A 17 2.11 -42.04 -7.57
CA VAL A 17 3.30 -41.63 -6.86
C VAL A 17 3.71 -42.68 -5.82
N GLN A 18 2.75 -43.18 -5.02
CA GLN A 18 2.98 -44.22 -4.04
C GLN A 18 3.52 -45.53 -4.67
N ALA A 19 2.96 -45.92 -5.83
CA ALA A 19 3.42 -47.13 -6.53
C ALA A 19 4.89 -46.97 -7.01
N PHE A 20 5.24 -45.81 -7.55
CA PHE A 20 6.64 -45.50 -7.97
C PHE A 20 7.59 -45.54 -6.77
N LEU A 21 7.24 -44.87 -5.65
CA LEU A 21 8.07 -44.85 -4.43
C LEU A 21 8.29 -46.26 -3.86
N LYS A 22 7.24 -47.12 -3.83
CA LYS A 22 7.37 -48.50 -3.39
C LYS A 22 8.24 -49.33 -4.30
N LYS A 23 8.20 -49.11 -5.63
CA LYS A 23 9.04 -49.84 -6.57
C LYS A 23 10.51 -49.52 -6.43
N GLY A 24 10.81 -48.26 -6.05
CA GLY A 24 12.17 -47.77 -5.94
C GLY A 24 12.86 -47.52 -7.27
N GLY A 25 14.12 -47.10 -7.22
CA GLY A 25 14.96 -46.82 -8.39
C GLY A 25 14.54 -45.61 -9.22
N ILE A 26 13.87 -44.66 -8.57
CA ILE A 26 13.48 -43.38 -9.17
C ILE A 26 14.32 -42.24 -8.58
N ASN A 27 14.57 -41.21 -9.37
CA ASN A 27 15.11 -39.94 -8.87
C ASN A 27 13.97 -39.09 -8.35
N VAL A 28 13.85 -38.98 -7.00
CA VAL A 28 12.79 -38.17 -6.33
C VAL A 28 12.95 -36.68 -6.58
N ASP A 29 14.16 -36.23 -6.96
CA ASP A 29 14.52 -34.84 -7.26
C ASP A 29 14.67 -34.56 -8.75
N LYS A 30 14.10 -35.44 -9.60
CA LYS A 30 14.13 -35.24 -11.04
C LYS A 30 13.56 -33.87 -11.42
N ARG A 31 14.37 -33.06 -12.11
CA ARG A 31 13.99 -31.71 -12.58
C ARG A 31 13.47 -31.76 -14.03
N ASP A 32 12.48 -30.91 -14.34
CA ASP A 32 12.06 -30.64 -15.72
C ASP A 32 12.93 -29.51 -16.37
N ALA A 33 12.53 -29.07 -17.56
CA ALA A 33 13.23 -28.00 -18.28
C ALA A 33 13.22 -26.65 -17.53
N LEU A 34 12.23 -26.40 -16.68
CA LEU A 34 12.13 -25.20 -15.83
C LEU A 34 12.87 -25.36 -14.50
N GLY A 35 13.46 -26.53 -14.27
CA GLY A 35 14.13 -26.86 -13.03
C GLY A 35 13.20 -27.29 -11.91
N ASN A 36 11.90 -27.42 -12.16
CA ASN A 36 10.94 -27.79 -11.14
C ASN A 36 11.07 -29.27 -10.74
N THR A 37 11.04 -29.53 -9.44
CA THR A 37 11.09 -30.87 -8.84
C THR A 37 9.70 -31.45 -8.62
N PRO A 38 9.55 -32.78 -8.37
CA PRO A 38 8.29 -33.37 -7.91
C PRO A 38 7.74 -32.64 -6.68
N LEU A 39 8.59 -32.33 -5.69
CA LEU A 39 8.20 -31.65 -4.46
C LEU A 39 7.69 -30.21 -4.73
N TYR A 40 8.33 -29.46 -5.64
CA TYR A 40 7.87 -28.15 -6.09
C TYR A 40 6.43 -28.22 -6.62
N TYR A 41 6.12 -29.17 -7.50
CA TYR A 41 4.78 -29.32 -8.08
C TYR A 41 3.71 -29.71 -7.05
N VAL A 42 4.00 -30.63 -6.15
CA VAL A 42 3.01 -31.04 -5.14
C VAL A 42 2.75 -29.93 -4.12
N CYS A 43 3.76 -29.11 -3.80
CA CYS A 43 3.59 -27.92 -2.97
C CYS A 43 2.73 -26.86 -3.67
N THR A 44 2.93 -26.62 -4.98
CA THR A 44 2.08 -25.73 -5.78
C THR A 44 0.60 -26.17 -5.78
N LYS A 45 0.34 -27.48 -5.73
CA LYS A 45 -1.02 -28.06 -5.69
C LYS A 45 -1.61 -28.15 -4.27
N GLY A 46 -0.83 -27.86 -3.24
CA GLY A 46 -1.26 -28.07 -1.86
C GLY A 46 -1.41 -29.54 -1.45
N ALA A 47 -0.76 -30.46 -2.19
CA ALA A 47 -0.94 -31.91 -2.02
C ALA A 47 -0.06 -32.46 -0.87
N LYS A 48 -0.44 -32.17 0.39
CA LYS A 48 0.34 -32.44 1.60
C LYS A 48 0.73 -33.92 1.78
N ASP A 49 -0.19 -34.85 1.48
CA ASP A 49 0.11 -36.27 1.65
C ASP A 49 1.21 -36.76 0.70
N ILE A 50 1.20 -36.25 -0.55
CA ILE A 50 2.24 -36.56 -1.54
C ILE A 50 3.54 -35.87 -1.16
N ALA A 51 3.48 -34.62 -0.72
CA ALA A 51 4.67 -33.90 -0.23
C ALA A 51 5.33 -34.66 0.92
N LYS A 52 4.53 -35.17 1.89
CA LYS A 52 5.05 -36.00 2.96
C LYS A 52 5.74 -37.27 2.45
N MET A 53 5.13 -37.98 1.50
CA MET A 53 5.74 -39.16 0.90
C MET A 53 7.08 -38.85 0.20
N LEU A 54 7.18 -37.70 -0.46
CA LEU A 54 8.43 -37.27 -1.14
C LEU A 54 9.51 -36.92 -0.12
N VAL A 55 9.16 -36.18 0.95
CA VAL A 55 10.09 -35.82 2.03
C VAL A 55 10.58 -37.11 2.76
N ASP A 56 9.66 -38.01 3.09
CA ASP A 56 9.99 -39.31 3.70
C ASP A 56 10.87 -40.18 2.78
N ALA A 57 10.80 -40.00 1.46
CA ALA A 57 11.66 -40.68 0.47
C ALA A 57 12.98 -39.93 0.20
N GLY A 58 13.30 -38.87 0.93
CA GLY A 58 14.56 -38.13 0.87
C GLY A 58 14.60 -37.04 -0.19
N ALA A 59 13.46 -36.50 -0.63
CA ALA A 59 13.44 -35.34 -1.52
C ALA A 59 14.10 -34.11 -0.86
N ASP A 60 14.95 -33.42 -1.60
CA ASP A 60 15.58 -32.18 -1.14
C ASP A 60 14.56 -31.02 -1.08
N VAL A 61 14.26 -30.58 0.14
CA VAL A 61 13.27 -29.50 0.42
C VAL A 61 13.75 -28.11 -0.01
N ASN A 62 15.06 -27.96 -0.25
CA ASN A 62 15.68 -26.69 -0.64
C ASN A 62 16.01 -26.60 -2.14
N LEU A 63 15.75 -27.65 -2.91
CA LEU A 63 16.09 -27.67 -4.32
C LEU A 63 15.21 -26.71 -5.12
N ALA A 64 15.81 -25.56 -5.46
CA ALA A 64 15.15 -24.49 -6.20
C ALA A 64 15.06 -24.77 -7.71
N ASN A 65 14.06 -24.18 -8.37
CA ASN A 65 13.93 -24.19 -9.82
C ASN A 65 14.87 -23.15 -10.50
N ASN A 66 14.74 -22.96 -11.82
CA ASN A 66 15.59 -22.02 -12.57
C ASN A 66 15.34 -20.54 -12.24
N THR A 67 14.25 -20.21 -11.55
CA THR A 67 13.98 -18.87 -11.00
C THR A 67 14.32 -18.75 -9.52
N SER A 68 15.06 -19.75 -8.98
CA SER A 68 15.43 -19.85 -7.56
C SER A 68 14.25 -19.99 -6.61
N GLU A 69 13.07 -20.38 -7.09
CA GLU A 69 11.92 -20.71 -6.25
C GLU A 69 12.08 -22.10 -5.63
N THR A 70 11.97 -22.19 -4.32
CA THR A 70 11.99 -23.45 -3.56
C THR A 70 10.57 -24.00 -3.37
N PRO A 71 10.39 -25.27 -2.97
CA PRO A 71 9.08 -25.82 -2.57
C PRO A 71 8.38 -24.98 -1.49
N LEU A 72 9.15 -24.33 -0.58
CA LEU A 72 8.60 -23.47 0.47
C LEU A 72 7.92 -22.20 -0.09
N HIS A 73 8.44 -21.59 -1.16
CA HIS A 73 7.77 -20.49 -1.86
C HIS A 73 6.39 -20.92 -2.36
N CYS A 74 6.30 -22.11 -2.95
CA CYS A 74 5.02 -22.66 -3.45
C CYS A 74 4.02 -22.94 -2.33
N ALA A 75 4.48 -23.53 -1.24
CA ALA A 75 3.66 -23.82 -0.07
C ALA A 75 3.13 -22.52 0.57
N ALA A 76 3.94 -21.46 0.61
CA ALA A 76 3.56 -20.14 1.09
C ALA A 76 2.48 -19.50 0.21
N ARG A 77 2.66 -19.51 -1.12
CA ARG A 77 1.67 -19.03 -2.09
C ARG A 77 0.34 -19.81 -2.00
N ALA A 78 0.42 -21.13 -1.81
CA ALA A 78 -0.76 -21.99 -1.64
C ALA A 78 -1.51 -21.73 -0.32
N GLY A 79 -0.87 -21.11 0.67
CA GLY A 79 -1.48 -20.82 1.97
C GLY A 79 -1.59 -22.04 2.90
N SER A 80 -0.77 -23.08 2.69
CA SER A 80 -0.85 -24.32 3.45
C SER A 80 0.12 -24.33 4.63
N LYS A 81 -0.38 -24.05 5.84
CA LYS A 81 0.41 -24.12 7.07
C LYS A 81 1.01 -25.51 7.32
N GLU A 82 0.26 -26.57 6.94
CA GLU A 82 0.71 -27.95 7.10
C GLU A 82 1.92 -28.27 6.20
N LEU A 83 1.90 -27.76 4.94
CA LEU A 83 3.06 -27.91 4.05
C LEU A 83 4.24 -27.09 4.53
N LEU A 84 4.01 -25.86 4.98
CA LEU A 84 5.07 -25.05 5.56
C LEU A 84 5.72 -25.77 6.72
N LYS A 85 4.93 -26.26 7.68
CA LYS A 85 5.42 -27.03 8.81
C LYS A 85 6.22 -28.26 8.37
N LEU A 86 5.67 -29.06 7.45
CA LEU A 86 6.36 -30.26 6.93
C LEU A 86 7.72 -29.92 6.35
N LEU A 87 7.80 -28.86 5.52
CA LEU A 87 9.04 -28.47 4.86
C LEU A 87 10.05 -27.87 5.83
N THR A 88 9.62 -27.02 6.77
CA THR A 88 10.51 -26.41 7.77
C THR A 88 11.00 -27.42 8.79
N ASP A 89 10.17 -28.37 9.22
CA ASP A 89 10.59 -29.52 10.07
C ASP A 89 11.63 -30.40 9.35
N ALA A 90 11.61 -30.44 8.01
CA ALA A 90 12.60 -31.12 7.17
C ALA A 90 13.81 -30.25 6.79
N GLY A 91 13.95 -29.05 7.35
CA GLY A 91 15.10 -28.17 7.15
C GLY A 91 15.01 -27.23 5.94
N ALA A 92 13.79 -26.89 5.49
CA ALA A 92 13.62 -25.87 4.46
C ALA A 92 14.05 -24.49 4.97
N ASP A 93 14.81 -23.77 4.15
CA ASP A 93 15.26 -22.41 4.45
C ASP A 93 14.08 -21.42 4.31
N VAL A 94 13.66 -20.85 5.46
CA VAL A 94 12.55 -19.88 5.55
C VAL A 94 12.87 -18.57 4.81
N ASN A 95 14.18 -18.26 4.66
CA ASN A 95 14.68 -17.03 4.07
C ASN A 95 15.29 -17.22 2.67
N ALA A 96 15.09 -18.40 2.04
CA ALA A 96 15.53 -18.61 0.66
C ALA A 96 14.98 -17.50 -0.24
N SER A 97 15.82 -16.87 -1.05
CA SER A 97 15.46 -15.79 -1.94
C SER A 97 15.44 -16.26 -3.40
N ASN A 98 14.41 -15.89 -4.13
CA ASN A 98 14.33 -16.15 -5.57
C ASN A 98 15.08 -15.07 -6.40
N ASN A 99 15.05 -15.20 -7.73
CA ASN A 99 15.72 -14.25 -8.63
C ASN A 99 15.12 -12.83 -8.60
N TYR A 100 13.97 -12.62 -7.94
CA TYR A 100 13.35 -11.32 -7.76
C TYR A 100 13.59 -10.72 -6.36
N GLY A 101 14.46 -11.34 -5.54
CA GLY A 101 14.71 -10.93 -4.17
C GLY A 101 13.60 -11.29 -3.18
N GLN A 102 12.63 -12.12 -3.62
CA GLN A 102 11.46 -12.46 -2.83
C GLN A 102 11.69 -13.76 -2.07
N THR A 103 11.35 -13.76 -0.78
CA THR A 103 11.39 -14.94 0.10
C THR A 103 9.98 -15.60 0.19
N PRO A 104 9.84 -16.79 0.79
CA PRO A 104 8.53 -17.43 0.95
C PRO A 104 7.46 -16.53 1.60
N VAL A 105 7.83 -15.67 2.56
CA VAL A 105 6.87 -14.76 3.19
C VAL A 105 6.32 -13.72 2.21
N PHE A 106 7.13 -13.22 1.25
CA PHE A 106 6.62 -12.37 0.17
C PHE A 106 5.57 -13.08 -0.68
N TYR A 107 5.78 -14.37 -0.97
CA TYR A 107 4.81 -15.17 -1.73
C TYR A 107 3.47 -15.32 -1.01
N ALA A 108 3.49 -15.48 0.32
CA ALA A 108 2.26 -15.49 1.12
C ALA A 108 1.55 -14.13 1.07
N VAL A 109 2.30 -13.03 1.19
CA VAL A 109 1.75 -11.66 1.14
C VAL A 109 1.16 -11.34 -0.24
N LEU A 110 1.92 -11.59 -1.31
CA LEU A 110 1.44 -11.37 -2.68
C LEU A 110 0.21 -12.22 -3.05
N ALA A 111 0.06 -13.39 -2.42
CA ALA A 111 -1.11 -14.26 -2.58
C ALA A 111 -2.27 -13.92 -1.63
N GLY A 112 -2.19 -12.86 -0.82
CA GLY A 112 -3.23 -12.47 0.14
C GLY A 112 -3.42 -13.44 1.31
N LYS A 113 -2.36 -14.20 1.69
CA LYS A 113 -2.43 -15.26 2.73
C LYS A 113 -1.90 -14.75 4.08
N THR A 114 -2.65 -13.86 4.73
CA THR A 114 -2.24 -13.19 5.99
C THR A 114 -1.79 -14.19 7.07
N GLU A 115 -2.60 -15.22 7.34
CA GLU A 115 -2.30 -16.24 8.35
C GLU A 115 -1.02 -17.03 8.05
N THR A 116 -0.76 -17.25 6.76
CA THR A 116 0.45 -17.95 6.29
C THR A 116 1.68 -17.06 6.45
N ALA A 117 1.54 -15.77 6.12
CA ALA A 117 2.61 -14.79 6.30
C ALA A 117 2.97 -14.65 7.79
N LEU A 118 1.98 -14.48 8.67
CA LEU A 118 2.18 -14.43 10.13
C LEU A 118 2.85 -15.69 10.65
N TYR A 119 2.46 -16.86 10.14
CA TYR A 119 3.09 -18.11 10.53
C TYR A 119 4.56 -18.16 10.11
N LEU A 120 4.90 -17.75 8.86
CA LEU A 120 6.30 -17.67 8.41
C LEU A 120 7.12 -16.67 9.25
N VAL A 121 6.56 -15.52 9.61
CA VAL A 121 7.20 -14.56 10.52
C VAL A 121 7.48 -15.22 11.89
N SER A 122 6.53 -15.99 12.42
CA SER A 122 6.73 -16.73 13.68
C SER A 122 7.81 -17.81 13.59
N LEU A 123 8.13 -18.29 12.39
CA LEU A 123 9.24 -19.22 12.12
C LEU A 123 10.58 -18.53 11.86
N GLY A 124 10.66 -17.20 11.97
CA GLY A 124 11.89 -16.43 11.78
C GLY A 124 12.11 -15.95 10.35
N ALA A 125 11.04 -15.81 9.55
CA ALA A 125 11.17 -15.14 8.27
C ALA A 125 11.63 -13.68 8.45
N ALA A 126 12.65 -13.26 7.68
CA ALA A 126 13.16 -11.90 7.70
C ALA A 126 12.09 -10.92 7.18
N THR A 127 11.85 -9.85 7.93
CA THR A 127 10.80 -8.87 7.67
C THR A 127 11.34 -7.53 7.17
N ASP A 128 12.67 -7.33 7.25
CA ASP A 128 13.38 -6.11 6.91
C ASP A 128 13.99 -6.11 5.49
N THR A 129 13.80 -7.20 4.74
CA THR A 129 14.31 -7.36 3.38
C THR A 129 13.41 -6.62 2.36
N LYS A 130 14.03 -6.25 1.22
CA LYS A 130 13.33 -5.71 0.05
C LYS A 130 13.45 -6.66 -1.12
N ASP A 131 12.44 -6.70 -1.96
CA ASP A 131 12.55 -7.33 -3.27
C ASP A 131 13.39 -6.46 -4.25
N ASN A 132 13.65 -6.98 -5.45
CA ASN A 132 14.43 -6.26 -6.47
C ASN A 132 13.74 -5.01 -7.01
N GLY A 133 12.44 -4.81 -6.73
CA GLY A 133 11.69 -3.58 -6.99
C GLY A 133 11.85 -2.51 -5.90
N GLY A 134 12.63 -2.81 -4.85
CA GLY A 134 12.85 -1.89 -3.73
C GLY A 134 11.75 -1.92 -2.67
N TYR A 135 10.71 -2.75 -2.83
CA TYR A 135 9.58 -2.84 -1.90
C TYR A 135 9.85 -3.80 -0.75
N SER A 136 9.53 -3.37 0.46
CA SER A 136 9.62 -4.19 1.67
C SER A 136 8.39 -5.09 1.82
N LEU A 137 8.48 -6.04 2.75
CA LEU A 137 7.33 -6.87 3.13
C LEU A 137 6.16 -6.02 3.65
N LEU A 138 6.46 -4.94 4.40
CA LEU A 138 5.45 -4.02 4.92
C LEU A 138 4.75 -3.25 3.79
N ASP A 139 5.48 -2.84 2.75
CA ASP A 139 4.89 -2.17 1.58
C ASP A 139 3.88 -3.08 0.87
N HIS A 140 4.27 -4.34 0.61
CA HIS A 140 3.36 -5.32 0.01
C HIS A 140 2.17 -5.67 0.92
N ALA A 141 2.39 -5.83 2.24
CA ALA A 141 1.32 -6.08 3.20
C ALA A 141 0.33 -4.92 3.26
N THR A 142 0.84 -3.68 3.22
CA THR A 142 0.04 -2.45 3.18
C THR A 142 -0.75 -2.36 1.87
N ALA A 143 -0.10 -2.55 0.72
CA ALA A 143 -0.76 -2.51 -0.58
C ALA A 143 -1.90 -3.54 -0.69
N ASN A 144 -1.75 -4.70 -0.06
CA ASN A 144 -2.76 -5.76 -0.01
C ASN A 144 -3.78 -5.61 1.14
N GLY A 145 -3.71 -4.54 1.95
CA GLY A 145 -4.65 -4.29 3.05
C GLY A 145 -4.59 -5.32 4.18
N MET A 146 -3.44 -5.94 4.41
CA MET A 146 -3.24 -7.00 5.41
C MET A 146 -3.05 -6.42 6.81
N ARG A 147 -4.10 -5.84 7.40
CA ARG A 147 -4.08 -5.12 8.68
C ARG A 147 -3.30 -5.85 9.78
N ASP A 148 -3.59 -7.12 10.01
CA ASP A 148 -2.99 -7.87 11.12
C ASP A 148 -1.49 -8.12 10.91
N LEU A 149 -1.07 -8.32 9.66
CA LEU A 149 0.35 -8.40 9.31
C LEU A 149 1.03 -7.05 9.43
N VAL A 150 0.39 -5.96 8.96
CA VAL A 150 0.90 -4.58 9.11
C VAL A 150 1.10 -4.24 10.59
N THR A 151 0.15 -4.60 11.45
CA THR A 151 0.27 -4.41 12.90
C THR A 151 1.45 -5.20 13.49
N ASN A 152 1.66 -6.43 13.00
CA ASN A 152 2.76 -7.29 13.47
C ASN A 152 4.13 -6.81 12.98
N LEU A 153 4.21 -6.30 11.74
CA LEU A 153 5.44 -5.77 11.13
C LEU A 153 5.75 -4.33 11.56
N GLY A 154 4.83 -3.65 12.23
CA GLY A 154 4.97 -2.27 12.71
C GLY A 154 6.18 -2.12 13.64
N GLY A 155 6.70 -0.89 13.75
CA GLY A 155 7.91 -0.56 14.51
C GLY A 155 8.89 0.24 13.64
N GLU A 156 10.17 -0.11 13.61
CA GLU A 156 11.23 0.65 12.94
C GLU A 156 11.02 0.87 11.43
N ASN A 157 10.17 0.07 10.77
CA ASN A 157 9.91 0.13 9.33
C ASN A 157 8.70 1.00 8.93
N THR A 158 7.93 1.55 9.88
CA THR A 158 6.69 2.30 9.59
C THR A 158 6.89 3.58 8.78
N ASN A 159 8.07 4.19 8.85
CA ASN A 159 8.40 5.43 8.11
C ASN A 159 9.35 5.19 6.93
N ARG A 160 9.66 3.93 6.61
CA ARG A 160 10.55 3.61 5.50
C ARG A 160 9.91 4.01 4.18
N LYS A 161 10.67 4.68 3.33
CA LYS A 161 10.21 5.18 2.03
C LYS A 161 10.53 4.19 0.90
N ASP A 162 9.58 4.05 -0.03
CA ASP A 162 9.80 3.41 -1.34
C ASP A 162 10.61 4.34 -2.27
N ASP A 163 10.83 3.92 -3.52
CA ASP A 163 11.58 4.70 -4.51
C ASP A 163 10.88 6.02 -4.93
N HIS A 164 9.57 6.13 -4.67
CA HIS A 164 8.77 7.35 -4.86
C HIS A 164 8.72 8.23 -3.61
N GLY A 165 9.41 7.82 -2.54
CA GLY A 165 9.39 8.50 -1.24
C GLY A 165 8.13 8.25 -0.43
N ASN A 166 7.23 7.33 -0.86
CA ASN A 166 6.03 7.01 -0.12
C ASN A 166 6.35 6.12 1.08
N THR A 167 5.79 6.46 2.24
CA THR A 167 5.75 5.56 3.39
C THR A 167 4.58 4.57 3.27
N PRO A 168 4.54 3.49 4.07
CA PRO A 168 3.37 2.63 4.16
C PRO A 168 2.06 3.39 4.42
N LEU A 169 2.11 4.49 5.19
CA LEU A 169 0.94 5.34 5.43
C LEU A 169 0.46 6.05 4.16
N HIS A 170 1.37 6.55 3.30
CA HIS A 170 1.00 7.10 1.99
C HIS A 170 0.28 6.06 1.13
N GLN A 171 0.81 4.84 1.06
CA GLN A 171 0.23 3.76 0.26
C GLN A 171 -1.16 3.34 0.77
N ALA A 172 -1.33 3.18 2.10
CA ALA A 172 -2.61 2.84 2.70
C ALA A 172 -3.68 3.92 2.44
N VAL A 173 -3.30 5.20 2.53
CA VAL A 173 -4.19 6.32 2.25
C VAL A 173 -4.53 6.40 0.76
N TYR A 174 -3.53 6.27 -0.12
CA TYR A 174 -3.75 6.27 -1.57
C TYR A 174 -4.75 5.18 -1.99
N ASN A 175 -4.65 3.99 -1.41
CA ASN A 175 -5.54 2.84 -1.69
C ASN A 175 -6.87 2.90 -0.91
N ASN A 176 -7.14 3.97 -0.14
CA ASN A 176 -8.35 4.13 0.70
C ASN A 176 -8.57 2.97 1.71
N GLN A 177 -7.50 2.42 2.26
CA GLN A 177 -7.52 1.27 3.18
C GLN A 177 -7.63 1.72 4.64
N SER A 178 -8.82 2.12 5.09
CA SER A 178 -9.04 2.73 6.40
C SER A 178 -8.54 1.86 7.57
N GLU A 179 -8.77 0.55 7.53
CA GLU A 179 -8.32 -0.37 8.60
C GLU A 179 -6.80 -0.47 8.67
N THR A 180 -6.12 -0.45 7.52
CA THR A 180 -4.65 -0.45 7.45
C THR A 180 -4.08 0.88 7.95
N VAL A 181 -4.71 2.01 7.59
CA VAL A 181 -4.35 3.34 8.12
C VAL A 181 -4.48 3.35 9.66
N ILE A 182 -5.59 2.82 10.21
CA ILE A 182 -5.79 2.71 11.66
C ILE A 182 -4.69 1.85 12.31
N ALA A 183 -4.31 0.74 11.68
CA ALA A 183 -3.26 -0.14 12.19
C ALA A 183 -1.90 0.58 12.22
N LEU A 184 -1.54 1.26 11.12
CA LEU A 184 -0.29 2.04 11.03
C LEU A 184 -0.25 3.18 12.06
N LEU A 185 -1.35 3.93 12.21
CA LEU A 185 -1.44 5.03 13.20
C LEU A 185 -1.35 4.58 14.66
N LYS A 186 -1.58 3.30 14.93
CA LYS A 186 -1.37 2.70 16.27
C LYS A 186 0.05 2.18 16.49
N SER A 187 0.84 2.09 15.43
CA SER A 187 2.24 1.65 15.54
C SER A 187 3.11 2.75 16.14
N ASP A 188 4.04 2.36 16.98
CA ASP A 188 4.98 3.31 17.60
C ASP A 188 5.84 3.98 16.54
N GLY A 189 6.03 5.30 16.71
CA GLY A 189 6.94 6.10 15.88
C GLY A 189 6.46 6.42 14.47
N VAL A 190 5.19 6.13 14.11
CA VAL A 190 4.68 6.54 12.78
C VAL A 190 4.67 8.07 12.67
N ASN A 191 5.25 8.59 11.57
CA ASN A 191 5.22 10.01 11.25
C ASN A 191 4.11 10.29 10.22
N THR A 192 3.05 10.96 10.66
CA THR A 192 1.92 11.35 9.82
C THR A 192 2.23 12.47 8.83
N ASN A 193 3.38 13.14 9.00
CA ASN A 193 3.78 14.35 8.29
C ASN A 193 4.93 14.12 7.29
N GLU A 194 5.30 12.85 7.04
CA GLU A 194 6.28 12.55 6.00
C GLU A 194 5.82 13.05 4.63
N LEU A 195 6.76 13.55 3.86
CA LEU A 195 6.53 13.96 2.47
C LEU A 195 7.15 12.93 1.53
N ASN A 196 6.44 12.58 0.47
CA ASN A 196 7.00 11.79 -0.62
C ASN A 196 7.85 12.66 -1.56
N ASN A 197 8.39 12.09 -2.65
CA ASN A 197 9.25 12.81 -3.60
C ASN A 197 8.52 13.96 -4.36
N GLU A 198 7.18 13.97 -4.37
CA GLU A 198 6.36 15.05 -4.92
C GLU A 198 6.02 16.13 -3.88
N GLY A 199 6.52 16.00 -2.64
CA GLY A 199 6.19 16.88 -1.52
C GLY A 199 4.76 16.68 -0.99
N VAL A 200 4.16 15.50 -1.26
CA VAL A 200 2.78 15.21 -0.86
C VAL A 200 2.79 14.46 0.47
N SER A 201 1.97 14.90 1.44
CA SER A 201 1.75 14.20 2.71
C SER A 201 0.57 13.23 2.63
N PRO A 202 0.45 12.28 3.59
CA PRO A 202 -0.73 11.42 3.69
C PRO A 202 -2.06 12.20 3.77
N LEU A 203 -2.09 13.33 4.49
CA LEU A 203 -3.28 14.19 4.58
C LEU A 203 -3.67 14.76 3.21
N ILE A 204 -2.72 15.28 2.46
CA ILE A 204 -2.98 15.81 1.11
C ILE A 204 -3.50 14.70 0.17
N LEU A 205 -2.97 13.47 0.28
CA LEU A 205 -3.51 12.33 -0.47
C LEU A 205 -4.97 12.03 -0.09
N ALA A 206 -5.31 12.03 1.19
CA ALA A 206 -6.68 11.81 1.66
C ALA A 206 -7.63 12.88 1.10
N VAL A 207 -7.20 14.15 1.07
CA VAL A 207 -7.95 15.27 0.50
C VAL A 207 -8.14 15.10 -1.01
N ARG A 208 -7.06 14.80 -1.75
CA ARG A 208 -7.13 14.55 -3.21
C ARG A 208 -8.05 13.37 -3.56
N ASN A 209 -8.09 12.34 -2.71
CA ASN A 209 -9.03 11.22 -2.84
C ASN A 209 -10.47 11.59 -2.41
N SER A 210 -10.70 12.80 -1.93
CA SER A 210 -11.97 13.26 -1.34
C SER A 210 -12.46 12.35 -0.20
N ASN A 211 -11.55 11.71 0.53
CA ASN A 211 -11.87 10.82 1.63
C ASN A 211 -11.84 11.58 2.97
N ILE A 212 -13.01 12.11 3.35
CA ILE A 212 -13.17 12.89 4.59
C ILE A 212 -12.82 12.07 5.83
N HIS A 213 -13.19 10.78 5.86
CA HIS A 213 -12.92 9.91 7.00
C HIS A 213 -11.42 9.72 7.24
N LEU A 214 -10.64 9.46 6.18
CA LEU A 214 -9.18 9.36 6.29
C LEU A 214 -8.54 10.70 6.66
N ALA A 215 -9.05 11.82 6.12
CA ALA A 215 -8.54 13.14 6.49
C ALA A 215 -8.77 13.43 7.98
N GLU A 216 -9.98 13.17 8.51
CA GLU A 216 -10.29 13.31 9.94
C GLU A 216 -9.43 12.41 10.82
N LEU A 217 -9.21 11.17 10.39
CA LEU A 217 -8.38 10.21 11.11
C LEU A 217 -6.92 10.67 11.20
N LEU A 218 -6.36 11.16 10.09
CA LEU A 218 -5.00 11.69 10.03
C LEU A 218 -4.84 12.95 10.89
N LEU A 219 -5.78 13.90 10.78
CA LEU A 219 -5.80 15.12 11.59
C LEU A 219 -5.86 14.82 13.07
N LYS A 220 -6.71 13.87 13.49
CA LYS A 220 -6.81 13.42 14.88
C LYS A 220 -5.51 12.81 15.41
N ASN A 221 -4.67 12.27 14.52
CA ASN A 221 -3.38 11.66 14.84
C ASN A 221 -2.19 12.58 14.53
N GLY A 222 -2.39 13.90 14.50
CA GLY A 222 -1.33 14.89 14.43
C GLY A 222 -0.81 15.22 13.03
N ALA A 223 -1.61 14.93 11.98
CA ALA A 223 -1.28 15.43 10.65
C ALA A 223 -1.33 16.96 10.61
N ASP A 224 -0.28 17.58 10.10
CA ASP A 224 -0.20 19.03 9.91
C ASP A 224 -1.09 19.45 8.75
N VAL A 225 -2.15 20.20 9.07
CA VAL A 225 -3.15 20.69 8.12
C VAL A 225 -2.58 21.75 7.17
N ASN A 226 -1.48 22.41 7.54
CA ASN A 226 -0.88 23.51 6.81
C ASN A 226 0.35 23.11 5.98
N GLN A 227 0.65 21.82 5.85
CA GLN A 227 1.67 21.36 4.90
C GLN A 227 1.30 21.71 3.46
N HIS A 228 2.32 22.04 2.66
CA HIS A 228 2.19 22.40 1.26
C HIS A 228 2.95 21.41 0.36
N VAL A 229 2.39 21.13 -0.82
CA VAL A 229 3.13 20.44 -1.89
C VAL A 229 4.13 21.38 -2.57
N LEU A 230 4.96 20.85 -3.49
CA LEU A 230 6.04 21.61 -4.15
C LEU A 230 5.57 22.92 -4.83
N ASN A 231 4.34 22.98 -5.33
CA ASN A 231 3.76 24.19 -5.92
C ASN A 231 3.06 25.10 -4.90
N GLY A 232 3.26 24.87 -3.61
CA GLY A 232 2.72 25.70 -2.52
C GLY A 232 1.25 25.44 -2.20
N ASN A 233 0.55 24.52 -2.89
CA ASN A 233 -0.83 24.22 -2.55
C ASN A 233 -0.93 23.48 -1.21
N SER A 234 -1.77 23.98 -0.30
CA SER A 234 -2.16 23.31 0.93
C SER A 234 -3.34 22.36 0.71
N ALA A 235 -3.67 21.56 1.72
CA ALA A 235 -4.87 20.72 1.72
C ALA A 235 -6.15 21.54 1.41
N LEU A 236 -6.25 22.78 1.90
CA LEU A 236 -7.41 23.65 1.66
C LEU A 236 -7.49 24.15 0.21
N HIS A 237 -6.35 24.40 -0.46
CA HIS A 237 -6.33 24.70 -1.89
C HIS A 237 -6.90 23.54 -2.73
N PHE A 238 -6.51 22.30 -2.42
CA PHE A 238 -7.07 21.12 -3.11
C PHE A 238 -8.57 20.96 -2.86
N ALA A 239 -9.02 21.14 -1.61
CA ALA A 239 -10.45 21.07 -1.29
C ALA A 239 -11.24 22.17 -2.02
N ALA A 240 -10.67 23.37 -2.15
CA ALA A 240 -11.24 24.50 -2.87
C ALA A 240 -11.35 24.22 -4.38
N GLY A 241 -10.26 23.72 -4.99
CA GLY A 241 -10.24 23.38 -6.43
C GLY A 241 -11.14 22.22 -6.82
N MET A 242 -11.61 21.43 -5.84
CA MET A 242 -12.55 20.32 -6.05
C MET A 242 -13.99 20.61 -5.55
N GLY A 243 -14.22 21.77 -4.94
CA GLY A 243 -15.52 22.14 -4.36
C GLY A 243 -15.99 21.25 -3.22
N LYS A 244 -15.07 20.63 -2.46
CA LYS A 244 -15.39 19.65 -1.41
C LYS A 244 -15.72 20.35 -0.09
N HIS A 245 -16.89 20.98 -0.03
CA HIS A 245 -17.36 21.82 1.07
C HIS A 245 -17.19 21.19 2.49
N HIS A 246 -17.66 19.95 2.69
CA HIS A 246 -17.51 19.28 3.98
C HIS A 246 -16.05 19.05 4.36
N LEU A 247 -15.22 18.70 3.38
CA LEU A 247 -13.77 18.49 3.59
C LEU A 247 -13.10 19.84 3.92
N GLY A 248 -13.46 20.92 3.21
CA GLY A 248 -12.99 22.27 3.52
C GLY A 248 -13.31 22.67 4.97
N LYS A 249 -14.55 22.46 5.42
CA LYS A 249 -14.96 22.72 6.81
C LYS A 249 -14.15 21.89 7.82
N THR A 250 -13.89 20.63 7.52
CA THR A 250 -13.07 19.77 8.38
C THR A 250 -11.64 20.31 8.51
N LEU A 251 -11.03 20.73 7.38
CA LEU A 251 -9.68 21.31 7.38
C LEU A 251 -9.60 22.64 8.15
N ILE A 252 -10.56 23.54 7.93
CA ILE A 252 -10.60 24.83 8.62
C ILE A 252 -10.82 24.62 10.14
N LYS A 253 -11.70 23.70 10.52
CA LYS A 253 -11.89 23.32 11.93
C LYS A 253 -10.63 22.75 12.57
N ALA A 254 -9.78 22.12 11.79
CA ALA A 254 -8.48 21.61 12.23
C ALA A 254 -7.37 22.68 12.22
N GLY A 255 -7.66 23.92 11.86
CA GLY A 255 -6.73 25.04 11.88
C GLY A 255 -6.06 25.32 10.53
N ALA A 256 -6.68 24.93 9.39
CA ALA A 256 -6.15 25.30 8.09
C ALA A 256 -6.16 26.82 7.90
N GLU A 257 -5.03 27.36 7.42
CA GLU A 257 -4.87 28.77 7.10
C GLU A 257 -5.73 29.14 5.89
N VAL A 258 -6.83 29.90 6.15
CA VAL A 258 -7.83 30.26 5.14
C VAL A 258 -7.25 31.12 4.03
N ASN A 259 -6.26 31.95 4.33
CA ASN A 259 -5.60 32.90 3.43
C ASN A 259 -4.18 32.48 3.02
N SER A 260 -3.83 31.19 3.18
CA SER A 260 -2.53 30.68 2.70
C SER A 260 -2.39 30.90 1.20
N ARG A 261 -1.15 31.14 0.75
CA ARG A 261 -0.85 31.45 -0.68
C ARG A 261 0.02 30.36 -1.28
N ASN A 262 -0.38 29.85 -2.44
CA ASN A 262 0.45 28.92 -3.20
C ASN A 262 1.57 29.66 -3.97
N SER A 263 2.39 28.95 -4.75
CA SER A 263 3.51 29.53 -5.52
C SER A 263 3.06 30.53 -6.60
N PHE A 264 1.79 30.51 -6.97
CA PHE A 264 1.19 31.49 -7.90
C PHE A 264 0.57 32.68 -7.18
N GLY A 265 0.67 32.76 -5.85
CA GLY A 265 0.03 33.76 -5.02
C GLY A 265 -1.46 33.56 -4.82
N GLU A 266 -2.02 32.45 -5.34
CA GLU A 266 -3.46 32.18 -5.21
C GLU A 266 -3.80 31.75 -3.79
N THR A 267 -4.89 32.28 -3.25
CA THR A 267 -5.52 31.80 -2.01
C THR A 267 -6.56 30.71 -2.31
N PRO A 268 -6.99 29.91 -1.32
CA PRO A 268 -8.10 28.98 -1.50
C PRO A 268 -9.38 29.65 -2.07
N LEU A 269 -9.63 30.91 -1.71
CA LEU A 269 -10.75 31.71 -2.24
C LEU A 269 -10.62 31.96 -3.74
N ILE A 270 -9.43 32.38 -4.20
CA ILE A 270 -9.15 32.58 -5.63
C ILE A 270 -9.35 31.27 -6.38
N VAL A 271 -8.83 30.15 -5.87
CA VAL A 271 -8.97 28.83 -6.48
C VAL A 271 -10.45 28.40 -6.55
N ALA A 272 -11.23 28.60 -5.49
CA ALA A 272 -12.67 28.26 -5.48
C ALA A 272 -13.45 29.09 -6.49
N ALA A 273 -13.20 30.41 -6.56
CA ALA A 273 -13.85 31.32 -7.50
C ALA A 273 -13.45 31.00 -8.95
N GLN A 274 -12.17 30.69 -9.20
CA GLN A 274 -11.65 30.27 -10.50
C GLN A 274 -12.34 28.98 -11.01
N CYS A 275 -12.68 28.06 -10.10
CA CYS A 275 -13.36 26.80 -10.42
C CYS A 275 -14.92 26.90 -10.41
N GLY A 276 -15.50 28.01 -9.98
CA GLY A 276 -16.94 28.24 -9.97
C GLY A 276 -17.70 27.55 -8.83
N PHE A 277 -17.04 27.31 -7.68
CA PHE A 277 -17.66 26.62 -6.55
C PHE A 277 -18.32 27.60 -5.56
N ASN A 278 -19.57 28.00 -5.84
CA ASN A 278 -20.35 28.98 -5.06
C ASN A 278 -20.38 28.69 -3.57
N ASP A 279 -20.80 27.46 -3.19
CA ASP A 279 -20.91 27.06 -1.78
C ASP A 279 -19.58 27.08 -1.05
N PHE A 280 -18.50 26.73 -1.76
CA PHE A 280 -17.16 26.74 -1.20
C PHE A 280 -16.66 28.18 -1.02
N THR A 281 -16.93 29.05 -1.98
CA THR A 281 -16.61 30.47 -1.93
C THR A 281 -17.31 31.14 -0.75
N ALA A 282 -18.64 30.93 -0.61
CA ALA A 282 -19.41 31.43 0.52
C ALA A 282 -18.83 30.97 1.87
N MET A 283 -18.54 29.70 1.98
CA MET A 283 -17.94 29.12 3.20
C MET A 283 -16.60 29.78 3.54
N LEU A 284 -15.72 29.99 2.55
CA LEU A 284 -14.42 30.62 2.81
C LEU A 284 -14.58 32.07 3.28
N LEU A 285 -15.49 32.83 2.68
CA LEU A 285 -15.81 34.20 3.09
C LEU A 285 -16.37 34.25 4.51
N GLU A 286 -17.27 33.33 4.88
CA GLU A 286 -17.77 33.17 6.26
C GLU A 286 -16.66 32.86 7.26
N GLN A 287 -15.56 32.23 6.83
CA GLN A 287 -14.41 31.86 7.65
C GLN A 287 -13.28 32.90 7.57
N GLY A 288 -13.51 34.10 7.07
CA GLY A 288 -12.57 35.19 7.04
C GLY A 288 -11.56 35.17 5.89
N ALA A 289 -11.95 34.60 4.74
CA ALA A 289 -11.14 34.72 3.55
C ALA A 289 -11.12 36.19 3.05
N GLU A 290 -9.93 36.70 2.73
CA GLU A 290 -9.72 38.05 2.19
C GLU A 290 -10.31 38.17 0.78
N ALA A 291 -11.46 38.83 0.63
CA ALA A 291 -12.16 38.97 -0.65
C ALA A 291 -11.35 39.73 -1.70
N THR A 292 -10.47 40.64 -1.25
CA THR A 292 -9.65 41.54 -2.07
C THR A 292 -8.25 40.98 -2.36
N ALA A 293 -7.89 39.79 -1.84
CA ALA A 293 -6.60 39.18 -2.11
C ALA A 293 -6.37 38.96 -3.62
N VAL A 294 -5.14 39.20 -4.08
CA VAL A 294 -4.76 39.02 -5.49
C VAL A 294 -3.64 37.98 -5.63
N ASP A 295 -3.60 37.29 -6.76
CA ASP A 295 -2.50 36.39 -7.15
C ASP A 295 -1.24 37.18 -7.57
N ASN A 296 -0.18 36.47 -8.03
CA ASN A 296 1.06 37.09 -8.45
C ASN A 296 0.91 37.94 -9.75
N ASP A 297 -0.14 37.73 -10.52
CA ASP A 297 -0.48 38.51 -11.71
C ASP A 297 -1.41 39.70 -11.38
N GLY A 298 -1.75 39.91 -10.12
CA GLY A 298 -2.63 40.96 -9.63
C GLY A 298 -4.11 40.67 -9.84
N ARG A 299 -4.52 39.42 -10.11
CA ARG A 299 -5.92 39.03 -10.32
C ARG A 299 -6.54 38.53 -9.02
N SER A 300 -7.72 39.06 -8.74
CA SER A 300 -8.53 38.68 -7.57
C SER A 300 -9.51 37.53 -7.89
N ALA A 301 -10.15 37.00 -6.85
CA ALA A 301 -11.26 36.06 -6.99
C ALA A 301 -12.41 36.66 -7.86
N MET A 302 -12.64 37.97 -7.74
CA MET A 302 -13.64 38.70 -8.50
C MET A 302 -13.32 38.77 -9.99
N ASP A 303 -12.02 38.96 -10.36
CA ASP A 303 -11.61 38.98 -11.76
C ASP A 303 -11.86 37.63 -12.42
N PHE A 304 -11.50 36.53 -11.78
CA PHE A 304 -11.77 35.18 -12.29
C PHE A 304 -13.27 34.87 -12.41
N ALA A 305 -14.07 35.26 -11.41
CA ALA A 305 -15.51 35.05 -11.44
C ALA A 305 -16.17 35.89 -12.56
N SER A 306 -15.70 37.14 -12.78
CA SER A 306 -16.20 38.01 -13.85
C SER A 306 -15.85 37.46 -15.24
N GLU A 307 -14.61 37.06 -15.47
CA GLU A 307 -14.17 36.48 -16.75
C GLU A 307 -14.98 35.25 -17.15
N ARG A 308 -15.39 34.46 -16.16
CA ARG A 308 -16.14 33.20 -16.37
C ARG A 308 -17.66 33.33 -16.26
N GLY A 309 -18.16 34.51 -15.89
CA GLY A 309 -19.59 34.79 -15.76
C GLY A 309 -20.25 34.13 -14.54
N TYR A 310 -19.51 33.91 -13.45
CA TYR A 310 -20.04 33.32 -12.21
C TYR A 310 -20.75 34.39 -11.36
N THR A 311 -21.97 34.72 -11.72
CA THR A 311 -22.73 35.84 -11.13
C THR A 311 -22.95 35.69 -9.61
N GLU A 312 -23.29 34.50 -9.14
CA GLU A 312 -23.48 34.23 -7.70
C GLU A 312 -22.21 34.45 -6.89
N ILE A 313 -21.05 34.04 -7.41
CA ILE A 313 -19.74 34.26 -6.79
C ILE A 313 -19.43 35.76 -6.77
N LEU A 314 -19.72 36.49 -7.86
CA LEU A 314 -19.54 37.95 -7.92
C LEU A 314 -20.36 38.68 -6.86
N GLU A 315 -21.61 38.28 -6.67
CA GLU A 315 -22.48 38.86 -5.65
C GLU A 315 -21.94 38.61 -4.25
N GLN A 316 -21.47 37.38 -3.96
CA GLN A 316 -20.87 37.04 -2.67
C GLN A 316 -19.60 37.88 -2.40
N LEU A 317 -18.71 38.00 -3.38
CA LEU A 317 -17.47 38.76 -3.26
C LEU A 317 -17.69 40.25 -3.11
N LEU A 318 -18.70 40.81 -3.83
CA LEU A 318 -19.08 42.22 -3.70
C LEU A 318 -19.61 42.54 -2.30
N VAL A 319 -20.44 41.66 -1.73
CA VAL A 319 -20.98 41.84 -0.37
C VAL A 319 -19.85 41.77 0.66
N ALA A 320 -18.90 40.81 0.52
CA ALA A 320 -17.79 40.66 1.44
C ALA A 320 -16.78 41.81 1.32
N GLY A 321 -16.39 42.22 0.11
CA GLY A 321 -15.43 43.30 -0.11
C GLY A 321 -15.95 44.70 0.21
N ALA A 322 -17.28 44.88 0.34
CA ALA A 322 -17.87 46.17 0.80
C ALA A 322 -17.76 46.36 2.34
N GLY A 323 -17.38 45.30 3.08
CA GLY A 323 -17.23 45.34 4.52
C GLY A 323 -15.77 45.45 5.01
N GLU A 324 -14.80 45.38 4.09
CA GLU A 324 -13.35 45.61 4.31
C GLU A 324 -13.02 47.08 4.01
#